data_2d9c86c698ed1a938084694bf3a14cdf
#
_entry.id   2d9c86c698ed1a938084694bf3a14cdf
#
_cell.length_a   1.000
_cell.length_b   1.000
_cell.length_c   1.000
_cell.angle_alpha   90.00
_cell.angle_beta   90.00
_cell.angle_gamma   90.00
#
_symmetry.space_group_name_H-M   'P 1'
#
loop_
_entity.id
_entity.type
_entity.pdbx_description
1 polymer ?
#
loop_
_entity_poly.entity_id
_entity_poly.type
_entity_poly.pdbx_seq_one_letter_code
_entity_poly.pdbx_strand_id
1 'polypeptide(L)'
;MGVVDVVFAPASVPESARRAQALGFSHLDVSSEWEGELALPVGDRIAYPSPRPYCSSPAPRKGEGMWERAVRAYRRTPGVRMEPWPGSIVDSVAAVKAMLEEVPGLRLVVDTGHMANWGEDPVELLPWADHVQLRQAEKGVAQALEGDVDFAALFRRLDELGYQGRLSVEYFDLPDMGWGLDDPVGYATALAAQLRPLLGVIA
;
A
#
# COMPACT_ATOMS: atom_id res chain seq x y z
N MET A 1 12.53 0.19 5.72
CA MET A 1 11.33 -0.49 5.18
C MET A 1 10.46 -0.92 6.35
N GLY A 2 9.17 -0.60 6.29
CA GLY A 2 8.15 -0.93 7.28
C GLY A 2 7.29 -2.11 6.90
N VAL A 3 6.21 -2.28 7.64
CA VAL A 3 5.20 -3.30 7.41
C VAL A 3 3.83 -2.78 7.82
N VAL A 4 2.76 -3.24 7.17
CA VAL A 4 1.38 -2.92 7.56
C VAL A 4 0.94 -3.86 8.68
N ASP A 5 0.18 -3.35 9.65
CA ASP A 5 -0.23 -4.11 10.84
C ASP A 5 -1.12 -5.32 10.52
N VAL A 6 -1.85 -5.27 9.41
CA VAL A 6 -2.70 -6.37 8.93
C VAL A 6 -1.93 -7.67 8.68
N VAL A 7 -0.62 -7.60 8.40
CA VAL A 7 0.26 -8.78 8.26
C VAL A 7 0.24 -9.65 9.52
N PHE A 8 0.01 -9.05 10.68
CA PHE A 8 0.03 -9.74 11.98
C PHE A 8 -1.37 -10.09 12.49
N ALA A 9 -2.42 -9.85 11.71
CA ALA A 9 -3.78 -10.15 12.13
C ALA A 9 -3.89 -11.61 12.64
N PRO A 10 -4.67 -11.88 13.71
CA PRO A 10 -5.55 -10.95 14.44
C PRO A 10 -4.87 -10.24 15.63
N ALA A 11 -3.55 -10.06 15.63
CA ALA A 11 -2.84 -9.40 16.73
C ALA A 11 -3.30 -7.94 16.91
N SER A 12 -3.23 -7.43 18.14
CA SER A 12 -3.47 -6.00 18.40
C SER A 12 -2.34 -5.14 17.82
N VAL A 13 -2.61 -3.85 17.54
CA VAL A 13 -1.60 -2.92 17.00
C VAL A 13 -0.31 -2.87 17.84
N PRO A 14 -0.35 -2.77 19.20
CA PRO A 14 0.87 -2.85 20.01
C PRO A 14 1.62 -4.18 19.89
N GLU A 15 0.91 -5.29 19.75
CA GLU A 15 1.54 -6.61 19.55
C GLU A 15 2.17 -6.68 18.16
N SER A 16 1.48 -6.20 17.12
CA SER A 16 2.01 -6.10 15.76
C SER A 16 3.30 -5.28 15.73
N ALA A 17 3.34 -4.15 16.46
CA ALA A 17 4.53 -3.31 16.55
C ALA A 17 5.73 -4.04 17.19
N ARG A 18 5.51 -4.80 18.29
CA ARG A 18 6.57 -5.61 18.92
C ARG A 18 7.09 -6.71 17.98
N ARG A 19 6.18 -7.40 17.30
CA ARG A 19 6.53 -8.47 16.35
C ARG A 19 7.28 -7.90 15.14
N ALA A 20 6.81 -6.79 14.58
CA ALA A 20 7.47 -6.10 13.48
C ALA A 20 8.88 -5.65 13.87
N GLN A 21 9.07 -5.09 15.07
CA GLN A 21 10.38 -4.70 15.59
C GLN A 21 11.32 -5.90 15.71
N ALA A 22 10.84 -7.03 16.24
CA ALA A 22 11.63 -8.25 16.39
C ALA A 22 12.06 -8.84 15.03
N LEU A 23 11.27 -8.61 13.96
CA LEU A 23 11.58 -9.02 12.59
C LEU A 23 12.44 -7.97 11.84
N GLY A 24 12.83 -6.85 12.48
CA GLY A 24 13.71 -5.84 11.93
C GLY A 24 13.04 -4.88 10.94
N PHE A 25 11.74 -4.68 11.02
CA PHE A 25 11.05 -3.60 10.34
C PHE A 25 11.31 -2.26 11.03
N SER A 26 11.30 -1.15 10.29
CA SER A 26 11.67 0.18 10.79
C SER A 26 10.47 1.03 11.22
N HIS A 27 9.28 0.69 10.80
CA HIS A 27 8.02 1.36 11.13
C HIS A 27 6.84 0.43 10.91
N LEU A 28 5.69 0.80 11.46
CA LEU A 28 4.42 0.10 11.30
C LEU A 28 3.38 1.06 10.70
N ASP A 29 2.71 0.64 9.64
CA ASP A 29 1.50 1.32 9.16
C ASP A 29 0.30 0.78 9.92
N VAL A 30 -0.57 1.68 10.37
CA VAL A 30 -1.63 1.33 11.33
C VAL A 30 -2.98 1.93 10.93
N SER A 31 -4.06 1.36 11.44
CA SER A 31 -5.38 1.97 11.37
C SER A 31 -5.34 3.41 11.90
N SER A 32 -6.04 4.33 11.22
CA SER A 32 -6.17 5.73 11.64
C SER A 32 -6.85 5.91 13.00
N GLU A 33 -7.58 4.90 13.46
CA GLU A 33 -8.24 4.90 14.78
C GLU A 33 -7.27 4.66 15.94
N TRP A 34 -6.06 4.17 15.64
CA TRP A 34 -5.11 3.89 16.69
C TRP A 34 -4.52 5.17 17.28
N GLU A 35 -4.55 5.25 18.61
CA GLU A 35 -3.89 6.30 19.43
C GLU A 35 -3.04 5.62 20.51
N GLY A 36 -1.82 6.11 20.73
CA GLY A 36 -0.90 5.60 21.76
C GLY A 36 0.53 5.44 21.27
N GLU A 37 1.39 5.03 22.20
CA GLU A 37 2.80 4.75 21.90
C GLU A 37 2.96 3.32 21.40
N LEU A 38 3.89 3.13 20.47
CA LEU A 38 4.25 1.85 19.89
C LEU A 38 5.75 1.59 20.00
N ALA A 39 6.13 0.32 19.92
CA ALA A 39 7.53 -0.10 19.88
C ALA A 39 8.27 0.37 18.62
N LEU A 40 7.55 0.74 17.57
CA LEU A 40 8.06 1.29 16.32
C LEU A 40 7.38 2.63 15.99
N PRO A 41 8.03 3.52 15.23
CA PRO A 41 7.38 4.69 14.66
C PRO A 41 6.19 4.28 13.78
N VAL A 42 5.13 5.10 13.80
CA VAL A 42 4.03 4.98 12.84
C VAL A 42 4.53 5.44 11.46
N GLY A 43 4.44 4.58 10.49
CA GLY A 43 4.81 4.85 9.10
C GLY A 43 3.72 5.60 8.37
N ASP A 44 2.56 5.01 8.30
CA ASP A 44 1.36 5.59 7.72
C ASP A 44 0.14 5.31 8.61
N ARG A 45 -0.93 6.05 8.35
CA ARG A 45 -2.25 5.84 8.95
C ARG A 45 -3.25 5.54 7.85
N ILE A 46 -3.94 4.42 7.99
CA ILE A 46 -4.90 3.93 7.01
C ILE A 46 -6.31 4.22 7.50
N ALA A 47 -7.06 5.02 6.77
CA ALA A 47 -8.42 5.42 7.08
C ALA A 47 -9.44 4.64 6.26
N TYR A 48 -10.32 3.93 6.93
CA TYR A 48 -11.42 3.18 6.32
C TYR A 48 -12.68 3.35 7.19
N PRO A 49 -13.90 3.44 6.62
CA PRO A 49 -14.24 3.42 5.19
C PRO A 49 -14.18 4.79 4.48
N SER A 50 -13.84 5.85 5.19
CA SER A 50 -13.85 7.22 4.65
C SER A 50 -12.47 7.85 4.74
N PRO A 51 -12.06 8.67 3.75
CA PRO A 51 -10.78 9.34 3.78
C PRO A 51 -10.68 10.32 4.96
N ARG A 52 -9.49 10.39 5.55
CA ARG A 52 -9.12 11.34 6.62
C ARG A 52 -7.91 12.17 6.20
N PRO A 53 -7.76 13.39 6.75
CA PRO A 53 -6.58 14.22 6.47
C PRO A 53 -5.28 13.50 6.80
N TYR A 54 -4.33 13.59 5.88
CA TYR A 54 -2.97 13.03 6.00
C TYR A 54 -2.91 11.52 6.23
N CYS A 55 -3.97 10.80 5.84
CA CYS A 55 -4.03 9.34 5.91
C CYS A 55 -4.07 8.73 4.50
N SER A 56 -3.64 7.49 4.40
CA SER A 56 -3.97 6.63 3.26
C SER A 56 -5.42 6.16 3.36
N SER A 57 -6.06 5.95 2.22
CA SER A 57 -7.44 5.49 2.18
C SER A 57 -7.67 4.62 0.95
N PRO A 58 -8.09 3.36 1.14
CA PRO A 58 -8.52 2.52 0.03
C PRO A 58 -9.63 3.21 -0.77
N ALA A 59 -9.52 3.19 -2.08
CA ALA A 59 -10.53 3.75 -2.96
C ALA A 59 -11.87 3.00 -2.78
N PRO A 60 -13.01 3.68 -2.88
CA PRO A 60 -14.31 3.03 -2.67
C PRO A 60 -14.60 1.97 -3.74
N ARG A 61 -15.38 0.96 -3.37
CA ARG A 61 -15.87 -0.04 -4.32
C ARG A 61 -16.70 0.61 -5.44
N LYS A 62 -16.72 -0.04 -6.61
CA LYS A 62 -17.59 0.34 -7.73
C LYS A 62 -19.04 0.43 -7.29
N GLY A 63 -19.75 1.42 -7.77
CA GLY A 63 -21.17 1.65 -7.49
C GLY A 63 -21.66 2.95 -8.11
N GLU A 64 -22.97 3.09 -8.25
CA GLU A 64 -23.59 4.27 -8.85
C GLU A 64 -23.24 5.56 -8.07
N GLY A 65 -22.73 6.56 -8.79
CA GLY A 65 -22.32 7.85 -8.23
C GLY A 65 -21.14 7.80 -7.27
N MET A 66 -20.43 6.66 -7.19
CA MET A 66 -19.27 6.54 -6.28
C MET A 66 -18.08 7.35 -6.76
N TRP A 67 -17.90 7.48 -8.08
CA TRP A 67 -16.83 8.32 -8.66
C TRP A 67 -16.96 9.78 -8.20
N GLU A 68 -18.12 10.41 -8.42
CA GLU A 68 -18.37 11.80 -8.06
C GLU A 68 -18.31 12.00 -6.52
N ARG A 69 -18.75 11.01 -5.75
CA ARG A 69 -18.61 11.06 -4.28
C ARG A 69 -17.16 11.03 -3.86
N ALA A 70 -16.34 10.17 -4.47
CA ALA A 70 -14.91 10.06 -4.18
C ALA A 70 -14.17 11.35 -4.57
N VAL A 71 -14.41 11.89 -5.77
CA VAL A 71 -13.84 13.18 -6.20
C VAL A 71 -14.15 14.28 -5.18
N ARG A 72 -15.41 14.39 -4.73
CA ARG A 72 -15.79 15.40 -3.72
C ARG A 72 -15.12 15.16 -2.37
N ALA A 73 -14.97 13.89 -1.97
CA ALA A 73 -14.34 13.54 -0.70
C ALA A 73 -12.84 13.87 -0.73
N TYR A 74 -12.11 13.44 -1.76
CA TYR A 74 -10.68 13.70 -1.89
C TYR A 74 -10.36 15.19 -2.01
N ARG A 75 -11.13 15.97 -2.77
CA ARG A 75 -10.97 17.44 -2.87
C ARG A 75 -11.12 18.14 -1.51
N ARG A 76 -11.87 17.57 -0.57
CA ARG A 76 -12.14 18.15 0.76
C ARG A 76 -11.21 17.64 1.85
N THR A 77 -10.40 16.61 1.55
CA THR A 77 -9.57 15.93 2.54
C THR A 77 -8.09 16.24 2.27
N PRO A 78 -7.49 17.21 2.98
CA PRO A 78 -6.13 17.62 2.72
C PRO A 78 -5.15 16.49 3.01
N GLY A 79 -4.16 16.31 2.11
CA GLY A 79 -3.08 15.33 2.27
C GLY A 79 -3.53 13.88 2.30
N VAL A 80 -4.75 13.56 1.85
CA VAL A 80 -5.18 12.17 1.67
C VAL A 80 -4.36 11.51 0.57
N ARG A 81 -4.02 10.25 0.77
CA ARG A 81 -3.42 9.38 -0.23
C ARG A 81 -4.44 8.31 -0.62
N MET A 82 -4.80 8.27 -1.89
CA MET A 82 -5.71 7.25 -2.42
C MET A 82 -4.93 5.96 -2.70
N GLU A 83 -5.46 4.84 -2.24
CA GLU A 83 -4.97 3.50 -2.57
C GLU A 83 -5.89 2.86 -3.62
N PRO A 84 -5.45 2.72 -4.87
CA PRO A 84 -6.15 1.95 -5.89
C PRO A 84 -6.06 0.45 -5.60
N TRP A 85 -7.17 -0.29 -5.81
CA TRP A 85 -7.18 -1.73 -5.58
C TRP A 85 -8.20 -2.44 -6.49
N PRO A 86 -8.04 -3.76 -6.74
CA PRO A 86 -8.95 -4.54 -7.60
C PRO A 86 -10.39 -4.52 -7.10
N GLY A 87 -11.32 -4.07 -7.94
CA GLY A 87 -12.74 -3.93 -7.59
C GLY A 87 -13.14 -2.55 -7.04
N SER A 88 -12.19 -1.63 -6.90
CA SER A 88 -12.48 -0.22 -6.61
C SER A 88 -12.93 0.53 -7.86
N ILE A 89 -13.37 1.79 -7.68
CA ILE A 89 -13.68 2.69 -8.80
C ILE A 89 -12.46 3.04 -9.66
N VAL A 90 -11.25 2.78 -9.16
CA VAL A 90 -9.96 3.07 -9.82
C VAL A 90 -9.13 1.78 -9.93
N ASP A 91 -9.68 0.75 -10.55
CA ASP A 91 -9.06 -0.56 -10.71
C ASP A 91 -8.27 -0.75 -12.01
N SER A 92 -7.65 0.32 -12.49
CA SER A 92 -6.69 0.32 -13.59
C SER A 92 -5.86 1.59 -13.57
N VAL A 93 -4.68 1.56 -14.20
CA VAL A 93 -3.82 2.75 -14.37
C VAL A 93 -4.57 3.89 -15.05
N ALA A 94 -5.37 3.59 -16.06
CA ALA A 94 -6.16 4.60 -16.77
C ALA A 94 -7.19 5.27 -15.85
N ALA A 95 -7.91 4.50 -15.03
CA ALA A 95 -8.87 5.05 -14.08
C ALA A 95 -8.20 5.86 -12.97
N VAL A 96 -7.03 5.42 -12.49
CA VAL A 96 -6.24 6.20 -11.51
C VAL A 96 -5.83 7.54 -12.11
N LYS A 97 -5.27 7.56 -13.33
CA LYS A 97 -4.86 8.79 -14.01
C LYS A 97 -6.05 9.75 -14.20
N ALA A 98 -7.22 9.25 -14.58
CA ALA A 98 -8.44 10.06 -14.69
C ALA A 98 -8.84 10.68 -13.33
N MET A 99 -8.73 9.92 -12.22
CA MET A 99 -9.00 10.47 -10.88
C MET A 99 -8.00 11.56 -10.48
N LEU A 100 -6.72 11.39 -10.81
CA LEU A 100 -5.67 12.38 -10.56
C LEU A 100 -5.89 13.69 -11.35
N GLU A 101 -6.41 13.60 -12.57
CA GLU A 101 -6.80 14.77 -13.37
C GLU A 101 -7.97 15.51 -12.73
N GLU A 102 -8.97 14.80 -12.22
CA GLU A 102 -10.13 15.43 -11.57
C GLU A 102 -9.81 15.98 -10.18
N VAL A 103 -8.80 15.43 -9.49
CA VAL A 103 -8.40 15.86 -8.14
C VAL A 103 -6.94 16.30 -8.15
N PRO A 104 -6.62 17.51 -8.63
CA PRO A 104 -5.25 18.00 -8.65
C PRO A 104 -4.60 18.01 -7.26
N GLY A 105 -3.40 17.44 -7.19
CA GLY A 105 -2.65 17.32 -5.94
C GLY A 105 -2.99 16.07 -5.11
N LEU A 106 -3.91 15.22 -5.57
CA LEU A 106 -4.10 13.91 -4.96
C LEU A 106 -2.81 13.08 -5.08
N ARG A 107 -2.44 12.44 -3.98
CA ARG A 107 -1.30 11.53 -3.93
C ARG A 107 -1.78 10.10 -3.76
N LEU A 108 -0.89 9.14 -4.02
CA LEU A 108 -1.22 7.72 -4.02
C LEU A 108 -0.48 6.95 -2.93
N VAL A 109 -1.13 5.92 -2.42
CA VAL A 109 -0.47 4.70 -2.01
C VAL A 109 -0.41 3.80 -3.24
N VAL A 110 0.77 3.40 -3.64
CA VAL A 110 0.96 2.44 -4.74
C VAL A 110 1.24 1.07 -4.12
N ASP A 111 0.23 0.20 -4.11
CA ASP A 111 0.42 -1.21 -3.76
C ASP A 111 0.82 -1.98 -5.02
N THR A 112 2.03 -2.52 -5.01
CA THR A 112 2.60 -3.24 -6.16
C THR A 112 1.80 -4.51 -6.50
N GLY A 113 1.24 -5.17 -5.50
CA GLY A 113 0.43 -6.37 -5.71
C GLY A 113 -0.91 -6.08 -6.36
N HIS A 114 -1.54 -4.95 -6.05
CA HIS A 114 -2.77 -4.54 -6.73
C HIS A 114 -2.55 -4.28 -8.22
N MET A 115 -1.44 -3.61 -8.55
CA MET A 115 -1.07 -3.33 -9.94
C MET A 115 -0.75 -4.61 -10.72
N ALA A 116 0.08 -5.48 -10.15
CA ALA A 116 0.40 -6.78 -10.76
C ALA A 116 -0.86 -7.65 -10.93
N ASN A 117 -1.79 -7.62 -9.97
CA ASN A 117 -3.07 -8.32 -10.08
C ASN A 117 -3.90 -7.85 -11.29
N TRP A 118 -3.83 -6.58 -11.66
CA TRP A 118 -4.44 -6.10 -12.91
C TRP A 118 -3.66 -6.52 -14.16
N GLY A 119 -2.40 -6.90 -14.01
CA GLY A 119 -1.45 -7.12 -15.10
C GLY A 119 -0.90 -5.81 -15.64
N GLU A 120 -0.76 -4.79 -14.80
CA GLU A 120 -0.21 -3.47 -15.10
C GLU A 120 1.05 -3.22 -14.27
N ASP A 121 1.96 -2.39 -14.78
CA ASP A 121 3.25 -2.11 -14.16
C ASP A 121 3.10 -1.04 -13.05
N PRO A 122 3.43 -1.32 -11.78
CA PRO A 122 3.39 -0.35 -10.71
C PRO A 122 4.29 0.87 -10.94
N VAL A 123 5.33 0.76 -11.75
CA VAL A 123 6.25 1.85 -12.11
C VAL A 123 5.51 3.03 -12.74
N GLU A 124 4.39 2.80 -13.44
CA GLU A 124 3.61 3.83 -14.09
C GLU A 124 2.97 4.83 -13.14
N LEU A 125 2.67 4.44 -11.90
CA LEU A 125 2.01 5.30 -10.91
C LEU A 125 2.98 5.91 -9.88
N LEU A 126 4.25 5.52 -9.87
CA LEU A 126 5.24 6.03 -8.92
C LEU A 126 5.41 7.56 -8.91
N PRO A 127 5.26 8.31 -10.04
CA PRO A 127 5.33 9.77 -10.00
C PRO A 127 4.34 10.46 -9.05
N TRP A 128 3.25 9.78 -8.71
CA TRP A 128 2.23 10.30 -7.78
C TRP A 128 2.28 9.62 -6.40
N ALA A 129 3.20 8.66 -6.18
CA ALA A 129 3.29 7.95 -4.92
C ALA A 129 3.86 8.82 -3.80
N ASP A 130 3.20 8.84 -2.65
CA ASP A 130 3.73 9.32 -1.38
C ASP A 130 4.03 8.15 -0.42
N HIS A 131 3.42 7.00 -0.68
CA HIS A 131 3.64 5.75 0.02
C HIS A 131 3.63 4.60 -0.98
N VAL A 132 4.49 3.60 -0.78
CA VAL A 132 4.51 2.39 -1.62
C VAL A 132 4.39 1.18 -0.72
N GLN A 133 3.38 0.36 -0.99
CA GLN A 133 3.22 -0.96 -0.38
C GLN A 133 3.78 -2.02 -1.32
N LEU A 134 4.58 -2.89 -0.75
CA LEU A 134 5.39 -3.88 -1.48
C LEU A 134 4.82 -5.27 -1.24
N ARG A 135 4.40 -5.90 -2.32
CA ARG A 135 3.89 -7.27 -2.34
C ARG A 135 4.14 -7.89 -3.71
N GLN A 136 4.45 -9.17 -3.75
CA GLN A 136 4.43 -9.94 -4.99
C GLN A 136 3.00 -10.39 -5.31
N ALA A 137 2.68 -10.37 -6.58
CA ALA A 137 1.43 -10.85 -7.14
C ALA A 137 1.63 -11.18 -8.62
N GLU A 138 0.62 -11.84 -9.19
CA GLU A 138 0.53 -12.11 -10.62
C GLU A 138 -0.83 -11.66 -11.13
N LYS A 139 -0.99 -11.55 -12.44
CA LYS A 139 -2.27 -11.20 -13.04
C LYS A 139 -3.37 -12.19 -12.62
N GLY A 140 -4.39 -11.66 -11.94
CA GLY A 140 -5.49 -12.44 -11.38
C GLY A 140 -5.19 -13.13 -10.04
N VAL A 141 -3.97 -13.01 -9.51
CA VAL A 141 -3.56 -13.55 -8.20
C VAL A 141 -3.17 -12.39 -7.30
N ALA A 142 -3.92 -12.20 -6.21
CA ALA A 142 -3.80 -11.00 -5.39
C ALA A 142 -2.46 -10.89 -4.64
N GLN A 143 -1.86 -12.03 -4.28
CA GLN A 143 -0.61 -12.07 -3.53
C GLN A 143 0.08 -13.43 -3.71
N ALA A 144 1.40 -13.39 -3.80
CA ALA A 144 2.26 -14.56 -4.03
C ALA A 144 3.62 -14.38 -3.36
N LEU A 145 4.40 -15.44 -3.22
CA LEU A 145 5.78 -15.35 -2.75
C LEU A 145 6.72 -14.93 -3.89
N GLU A 146 6.46 -15.43 -5.08
CA GLU A 146 7.09 -15.06 -6.35
C GLU A 146 6.00 -14.53 -7.29
N GLY A 147 6.32 -13.60 -8.19
CA GLY A 147 5.32 -13.02 -9.09
C GLY A 147 5.93 -12.07 -10.11
N ASP A 148 5.08 -11.25 -10.71
CA ASP A 148 5.42 -10.42 -11.87
C ASP A 148 6.04 -9.05 -11.52
N VAL A 149 6.14 -8.68 -10.23
CA VAL A 149 6.69 -7.37 -9.85
C VAL A 149 8.21 -7.34 -9.96
N ASP A 150 8.74 -6.54 -10.88
CA ASP A 150 10.18 -6.26 -10.97
C ASP A 150 10.59 -5.19 -9.94
N PHE A 151 10.95 -5.64 -8.74
CA PHE A 151 11.40 -4.72 -7.68
C PHE A 151 12.71 -4.00 -8.02
N ALA A 152 13.57 -4.56 -8.86
CA ALA A 152 14.79 -3.88 -9.26
C ALA A 152 14.48 -2.66 -10.16
N ALA A 153 13.56 -2.82 -11.10
CA ALA A 153 13.06 -1.71 -11.92
C ALA A 153 12.29 -0.68 -11.06
N LEU A 154 11.46 -1.15 -10.13
CA LEU A 154 10.70 -0.29 -9.22
C LEU A 154 11.63 0.59 -8.36
N PHE A 155 12.63 0.01 -7.70
CA PHE A 155 13.55 0.78 -6.87
C PHE A 155 14.42 1.74 -7.69
N ARG A 156 14.91 1.32 -8.85
CA ARG A 156 15.61 2.24 -9.76
C ARG A 156 14.72 3.43 -10.13
N ARG A 157 13.44 3.19 -10.41
CA ARG A 157 12.51 4.27 -10.74
C ARG A 157 12.25 5.20 -9.56
N LEU A 158 12.15 4.68 -8.34
CA LEU A 158 12.02 5.48 -7.12
C LEU A 158 13.25 6.38 -6.92
N ASP A 159 14.46 5.84 -7.17
CA ASP A 159 15.69 6.62 -7.10
C ASP A 159 15.73 7.74 -8.16
N GLU A 160 15.42 7.44 -9.42
CA GLU A 160 15.29 8.44 -10.49
C GLU A 160 14.30 9.57 -10.16
N LEU A 161 13.23 9.26 -9.43
CA LEU A 161 12.22 10.23 -9.00
C LEU A 161 12.65 11.02 -7.75
N GLY A 162 13.78 10.67 -7.12
CA GLY A 162 14.19 11.24 -5.83
C GLY A 162 13.17 10.96 -4.73
N TYR A 163 12.58 9.78 -4.71
CA TYR A 163 11.50 9.42 -3.80
C TYR A 163 11.92 9.50 -2.34
N GLN A 164 11.16 10.24 -1.53
CA GLN A 164 11.41 10.43 -0.10
C GLN A 164 10.30 9.84 0.78
N GLY A 165 9.35 9.16 0.17
CA GLY A 165 8.24 8.52 0.88
C GLY A 165 8.66 7.24 1.60
N ARG A 166 7.69 6.53 2.14
CA ARG A 166 7.93 5.29 2.89
C ARG A 166 7.60 4.07 2.06
N LEU A 167 8.26 2.97 2.41
CA LEU A 167 8.07 1.65 1.80
C LEU A 167 7.66 0.68 2.89
N SER A 168 6.52 0.03 2.75
CA SER A 168 6.01 -0.97 3.70
C SER A 168 5.65 -2.25 2.98
N VAL A 169 5.99 -3.39 3.58
CA VAL A 169 5.54 -4.69 3.09
C VAL A 169 4.10 -4.92 3.55
N GLU A 170 3.26 -5.40 2.65
CA GLU A 170 1.89 -5.75 2.95
C GLU A 170 1.54 -7.14 2.39
N TYR A 171 1.16 -8.04 3.27
CA TYR A 171 0.46 -9.30 2.98
C TYR A 171 -0.67 -9.46 3.97
N PHE A 172 -1.72 -10.16 3.62
CA PHE A 172 -2.87 -10.33 4.52
C PHE A 172 -3.64 -11.61 4.23
N ASP A 173 -4.40 -12.07 5.20
CA ASP A 173 -5.33 -13.19 5.05
C ASP A 173 -6.77 -12.64 5.05
N LEU A 174 -7.35 -12.52 3.85
CA LEU A 174 -8.73 -12.05 3.63
C LEU A 174 -9.48 -13.02 2.71
N PRO A 175 -9.79 -14.23 3.20
CA PRO A 175 -10.41 -15.28 2.39
C PRO A 175 -11.79 -14.88 1.82
N ASP A 176 -12.56 -14.08 2.54
CA ASP A 176 -13.85 -13.56 2.09
C ASP A 176 -13.76 -12.66 0.84
N MET A 177 -12.58 -12.13 0.57
CA MET A 177 -12.27 -11.34 -0.64
C MET A 177 -11.60 -12.19 -1.74
N GLY A 178 -11.39 -13.47 -1.50
CA GLY A 178 -10.58 -14.32 -2.37
C GLY A 178 -9.07 -14.08 -2.23
N TRP A 179 -8.62 -13.44 -1.16
CA TRP A 179 -7.24 -13.06 -0.89
C TRP A 179 -6.70 -13.79 0.35
N GLY A 180 -7.05 -15.07 0.48
CA GLY A 180 -6.56 -15.90 1.56
C GLY A 180 -5.06 -16.18 1.44
N LEU A 181 -4.36 -16.21 2.57
CA LEU A 181 -2.94 -16.55 2.67
C LEU A 181 -2.66 -17.18 4.04
N ASP A 182 -2.13 -18.39 4.04
CA ASP A 182 -1.93 -19.15 5.29
C ASP A 182 -0.84 -18.54 6.21
N ASP A 183 0.17 -17.86 5.64
CA ASP A 183 1.30 -17.30 6.41
C ASP A 183 1.71 -15.89 5.91
N PRO A 184 0.89 -14.85 6.15
CA PRO A 184 1.25 -13.48 5.77
C PRO A 184 2.58 -13.00 6.37
N VAL A 185 2.89 -13.42 7.60
CA VAL A 185 4.14 -13.04 8.28
C VAL A 185 5.36 -13.66 7.61
N GLY A 186 5.29 -14.93 7.23
CA GLY A 186 6.36 -15.61 6.50
C GLY A 186 6.61 -14.96 5.15
N TYR A 187 5.55 -14.66 4.39
CA TYR A 187 5.64 -13.96 3.11
C TYR A 187 6.25 -12.57 3.25
N ALA A 188 5.78 -11.77 4.22
CA ALA A 188 6.30 -10.44 4.47
C ALA A 188 7.79 -10.47 4.87
N THR A 189 8.19 -11.43 5.69
CA THR A 189 9.57 -11.59 6.13
C THR A 189 10.48 -12.03 4.99
N ALA A 190 10.03 -12.97 4.15
CA ALA A 190 10.77 -13.44 2.99
C ALA A 190 10.97 -12.31 1.97
N LEU A 191 9.92 -11.57 1.62
CA LEU A 191 10.01 -10.43 0.73
C LEU A 191 10.94 -9.35 1.31
N ALA A 192 10.80 -9.01 2.58
CA ALA A 192 11.67 -8.03 3.23
C ALA A 192 13.15 -8.44 3.16
N ALA A 193 13.47 -9.72 3.32
CA ALA A 193 14.84 -10.23 3.19
C ALA A 193 15.38 -10.09 1.76
N GLN A 194 14.55 -10.34 0.74
CA GLN A 194 14.90 -10.15 -0.67
C GLN A 194 15.16 -8.67 -1.02
N LEU A 195 14.36 -7.75 -0.46
CA LEU A 195 14.38 -6.35 -0.84
C LEU A 195 15.46 -5.52 -0.09
N ARG A 196 15.85 -5.92 1.13
CA ARG A 196 16.86 -5.18 1.92
C ARG A 196 18.16 -4.87 1.17
N PRO A 197 18.75 -5.79 0.38
CA PRO A 197 19.94 -5.48 -0.41
C PRO A 197 19.71 -4.40 -1.48
N LEU A 198 18.49 -4.29 -2.01
CA LEU A 198 18.14 -3.30 -3.04
C LEU A 198 17.95 -1.90 -2.45
N LEU A 199 17.60 -1.78 -1.17
CA LEU A 199 17.43 -0.50 -0.49
C LEU A 199 18.74 0.28 -0.29
N GLY A 200 19.88 -0.41 -0.22
CA GLY A 200 21.20 0.21 -0.11
C GLY A 200 21.69 0.90 -1.40
N VAL A 201 20.92 0.79 -2.48
CA VAL A 201 21.21 1.44 -3.77
C VAL A 201 20.50 2.81 -3.86
N ILE A 202 19.52 3.06 -2.98
CA ILE A 202 18.73 4.30 -2.91
C ILE A 202 19.31 5.17 -1.76
N ALA A 203 20.54 5.63 -1.91
CA ALA A 203 21.21 6.50 -0.94
C ALA A 203 21.85 7.71 -1.61
#